data_d5c2bc2011067fa4ddb9bc4d1564ee15
#
_entry.id   d5c2bc2011067fa4ddb9bc4d1564ee15
#
_cell.length_a   1.000
_cell.length_b   1.000
_cell.length_c   1.000
_cell.angle_alpha   90.00
_cell.angle_beta   90.00
_cell.angle_gamma   90.00
#
_symmetry.space_group_name_H-M   'P 1'
#
loop_
_entity.id
_entity.type
_entity.pdbx_description
1 polymer ?
#
loop_
_entity_poly.entity_id
_entity_poly.type
_entity_poly.pdbx_seq_one_letter_code
_entity_poly.pdbx_strand_id
1 'polypeptide(L)'
;MRDHVVAVDIGTGSARAGVFTSRGALLGKGEHPIIMNRPRENHAEHDSENIWAAVCTAVRAAVTASGVDVAVIGAIGFDATCSLVVRDTEGKPLTVSTGGEDRFDTIVWLDHRALAEADFCTATKHQVLEHSGHFMSPEMEMPKLMWLKKHLPQSWAKAGYFFDLADFMTWKATGSLARSRCTLTAKWNYLAHRQPGWQTDFLNVIGLGDLRERGNLPEETTPVGESVGTLTAQAAEALGLDRECHVGAGMIDAYAGALGTLGGHAGDLDALEHQLALIAGTSSCIVSFSRERKRSTGMWGPYYEAVFPDAWLVEAGQSATGALLDYIVGMHAAGGEPTAALHDRIVKRIAELRAVEGDAFAERIHVLPDFHGNRSPLADPHAVGVVSGLTLDASFDGLCRLYWRTSIGVALGIRHILEKMHDYGYVPDTLHVAGGHVKNAVLMELYSDITGCKVVVPKMNEAVLLGTAIAASVSCGLYDSLGAAGAAMYPGGHERLPDKRKKTIYDRDYRRFLAMYRHRAELESME
;
A
#
# COMPACT_ATOMS: atom_id res chain seq x y z
N MET A 1 12.98 30.94 8.90
CA MET A 1 13.49 29.73 8.19
C MET A 1 12.32 28.79 8.03
N ARG A 2 12.10 28.23 6.84
CA ARG A 2 11.00 27.28 6.59
C ARG A 2 11.48 25.88 6.93
N ASP A 3 11.21 25.42 8.14
CA ASP A 3 11.72 24.17 8.72
C ASP A 3 10.62 23.18 9.14
N HIS A 4 9.40 23.43 8.67
CA HIS A 4 8.24 22.55 8.84
C HIS A 4 7.70 22.10 7.48
N VAL A 5 7.08 20.93 7.44
CA VAL A 5 6.44 20.39 6.25
C VAL A 5 5.05 19.85 6.57
N VAL A 6 4.19 19.85 5.57
CA VAL A 6 2.86 19.19 5.60
C VAL A 6 2.93 17.89 4.82
N ALA A 7 2.47 16.81 5.40
CA ALA A 7 2.25 15.54 4.73
C ALA A 7 0.76 15.26 4.60
N VAL A 8 0.33 14.76 3.45
CA VAL A 8 -1.05 14.40 3.16
C VAL A 8 -1.11 12.98 2.64
N ASP A 9 -1.91 12.15 3.31
CA ASP A 9 -2.16 10.75 2.96
C ASP A 9 -3.62 10.59 2.55
N ILE A 10 -3.83 10.17 1.30
CA ILE A 10 -5.15 9.96 0.71
C ILE A 10 -5.43 8.46 0.63
N GLY A 11 -6.03 7.93 1.70
CA GLY A 11 -6.49 6.56 1.74
C GLY A 11 -7.83 6.36 1.04
N THR A 12 -8.33 5.13 1.06
CA THR A 12 -9.59 4.75 0.40
C THR A 12 -10.82 5.46 0.97
N GLY A 13 -10.85 5.75 2.27
CA GLY A 13 -12.03 6.29 2.95
C GLY A 13 -11.85 7.67 3.59
N SER A 14 -10.62 8.18 3.64
CA SER A 14 -10.34 9.50 4.23
C SER A 14 -9.06 10.11 3.70
N ALA A 15 -8.98 11.44 3.75
CA ALA A 15 -7.75 12.21 3.62
C ALA A 15 -7.25 12.56 5.03
N ARG A 16 -5.97 12.31 5.30
CA ARG A 16 -5.28 12.63 6.54
C ARG A 16 -4.15 13.61 6.25
N ALA A 17 -3.93 14.57 7.13
CA ALA A 17 -2.82 15.50 7.02
C ALA A 17 -2.09 15.64 8.34
N GLY A 18 -0.78 15.87 8.28
CA GLY A 18 0.06 16.11 9.44
C GLY A 18 1.07 17.21 9.21
N VAL A 19 1.31 18.05 10.22
CA VAL A 19 2.38 19.06 10.22
C VAL A 19 3.56 18.48 10.99
N PHE A 20 4.71 18.43 10.35
CA PHE A 20 5.94 17.87 10.90
C PHE A 20 7.04 18.90 11.03
N THR A 21 7.84 18.80 12.10
CA THR A 21 9.12 19.50 12.19
C THR A 21 10.16 18.85 11.28
N SER A 22 11.26 19.55 10.98
CA SER A 22 12.42 18.98 10.32
C SER A 22 13.04 17.76 11.03
N ARG A 23 12.68 17.50 12.28
CA ARG A 23 13.12 16.31 13.03
C ARG A 23 12.07 15.22 13.15
N GLY A 24 11.02 15.26 12.32
CA GLY A 24 9.98 14.24 12.25
C GLY A 24 8.97 14.24 13.40
N ALA A 25 8.94 15.27 14.25
CA ALA A 25 7.91 15.39 15.27
C ALA A 25 6.58 15.85 14.64
N LEU A 26 5.52 15.08 14.83
CA LEU A 26 4.15 15.43 14.42
C LEU A 26 3.56 16.44 15.42
N LEU A 27 3.26 17.66 14.95
CA LEU A 27 2.76 18.77 15.77
C LEU A 27 1.23 18.88 15.74
N GLY A 28 0.61 18.55 14.62
CA GLY A 28 -0.83 18.62 14.45
C GLY A 28 -1.31 17.66 13.38
N LYS A 29 -2.51 17.11 13.54
CA LYS A 29 -3.14 16.17 12.62
C LYS A 29 -4.57 16.61 12.32
N GLY A 30 -4.98 16.42 11.06
CA GLY A 30 -6.36 16.57 10.61
C GLY A 30 -6.78 15.39 9.77
N GLU A 31 -8.07 15.09 9.75
CA GLU A 31 -8.65 14.01 8.96
C GLU A 31 -10.04 14.42 8.46
N HIS A 32 -10.38 14.00 7.25
CA HIS A 32 -11.71 14.20 6.69
C HIS A 32 -12.11 13.00 5.82
N PRO A 33 -13.36 12.50 5.93
CA PRO A 33 -13.82 11.36 5.14
C PRO A 33 -13.93 11.69 3.65
N ILE A 34 -13.75 10.65 2.82
CA ILE A 34 -13.94 10.66 1.36
C ILE A 34 -15.14 9.78 1.04
N ILE A 35 -16.00 10.24 0.12
CA ILE A 35 -17.21 9.54 -0.31
C ILE A 35 -16.84 8.52 -1.41
N MET A 36 -17.17 7.25 -1.18
CA MET A 36 -17.03 6.19 -2.17
C MET A 36 -18.39 5.86 -2.80
N ASN A 37 -18.44 5.79 -4.12
CA ASN A 37 -19.56 5.27 -4.90
C ASN A 37 -19.29 3.81 -5.29
N ARG A 38 -20.27 2.94 -5.09
CA ARG A 38 -20.24 1.53 -5.52
C ARG A 38 -21.48 1.23 -6.37
N PRO A 39 -21.46 1.60 -7.68
CA PRO A 39 -22.64 1.45 -8.54
C PRO A 39 -22.98 -0.01 -8.85
N ARG A 40 -22.01 -0.91 -8.73
CA ARG A 40 -22.15 -2.35 -8.97
C ARG A 40 -21.17 -3.13 -8.10
N GLU A 41 -21.35 -4.43 -8.03
CA GLU A 41 -20.33 -5.35 -7.53
C GLU A 41 -19.02 -5.17 -8.32
N ASN A 42 -17.88 -5.24 -7.66
CA ASN A 42 -16.53 -5.03 -8.22
C ASN A 42 -16.27 -3.62 -8.81
N HIS A 43 -17.19 -2.67 -8.68
CA HIS A 43 -16.97 -1.27 -9.06
C HIS A 43 -16.80 -0.42 -7.81
N ALA A 44 -15.78 0.44 -7.82
CA ALA A 44 -15.54 1.43 -6.78
C ALA A 44 -15.04 2.72 -7.44
N GLU A 45 -15.72 3.83 -7.17
CA GLU A 45 -15.50 5.12 -7.83
C GLU A 45 -15.42 6.23 -6.80
N HIS A 46 -14.57 7.21 -7.06
CA HIS A 46 -14.51 8.46 -6.30
C HIS A 46 -14.83 9.68 -7.19
N ASP A 47 -15.18 10.75 -6.52
CA ASP A 47 -15.22 12.11 -7.00
C ASP A 47 -13.91 12.81 -6.59
N SER A 48 -13.05 13.12 -7.55
CA SER A 48 -11.74 13.71 -7.27
C SER A 48 -11.82 15.13 -6.72
N GLU A 49 -12.89 15.87 -6.98
CA GLU A 49 -13.13 17.17 -6.34
C GLU A 49 -13.56 17.01 -4.86
N ASN A 50 -14.32 15.95 -4.54
CA ASN A 50 -14.60 15.60 -3.14
C ASN A 50 -13.31 15.23 -2.40
N ILE A 51 -12.40 14.47 -3.04
CA ILE A 51 -11.09 14.15 -2.46
C ILE A 51 -10.30 15.44 -2.21
N TRP A 52 -10.22 16.35 -3.19
CA TRP A 52 -9.51 17.62 -3.03
C TRP A 52 -10.09 18.47 -1.88
N ALA A 53 -11.40 18.55 -1.77
CA ALA A 53 -12.07 19.26 -0.67
C ALA A 53 -11.75 18.64 0.71
N ALA A 54 -11.73 17.29 0.78
CA ALA A 54 -11.35 16.57 1.99
C ALA A 54 -9.89 16.86 2.37
N VAL A 55 -8.97 16.86 1.39
CA VAL A 55 -7.55 17.22 1.58
C VAL A 55 -7.43 18.65 2.14
N CYS A 56 -8.10 19.62 1.53
CA CYS A 56 -8.07 21.01 2.01
C CYS A 56 -8.57 21.12 3.46
N THR A 57 -9.64 20.42 3.79
CA THR A 57 -10.20 20.39 5.15
C THR A 57 -9.22 19.77 6.15
N ALA A 58 -8.62 18.63 5.80
CA ALA A 58 -7.65 17.92 6.65
C ALA A 58 -6.38 18.77 6.87
N VAL A 59 -5.84 19.41 5.82
CA VAL A 59 -4.65 20.27 5.91
C VAL A 59 -4.91 21.47 6.83
N ARG A 60 -6.03 22.19 6.63
CA ARG A 60 -6.39 23.32 7.50
C ARG A 60 -6.54 22.90 8.97
N ALA A 61 -7.17 21.75 9.21
CA ALA A 61 -7.31 21.21 10.55
C ALA A 61 -5.95 20.87 11.18
N ALA A 62 -5.05 20.23 10.41
CA ALA A 62 -3.70 19.89 10.86
C ALA A 62 -2.87 21.14 11.20
N VAL A 63 -2.90 22.16 10.34
CA VAL A 63 -2.20 23.44 10.55
C VAL A 63 -2.75 24.13 11.81
N THR A 64 -4.07 24.21 11.95
CA THR A 64 -4.70 24.78 13.15
C THR A 64 -4.30 24.04 14.43
N ALA A 65 -4.36 22.70 14.40
CA ALA A 65 -4.00 21.87 15.54
C ALA A 65 -2.51 21.97 15.92
N SER A 66 -1.63 22.23 14.93
CA SER A 66 -0.19 22.37 15.17
C SER A 66 0.18 23.69 15.85
N GLY A 67 -0.61 24.73 15.69
CA GLY A 67 -0.30 26.09 16.15
C GLY A 67 0.89 26.74 15.44
N VAL A 68 1.37 26.16 14.32
CA VAL A 68 2.52 26.62 13.57
C VAL A 68 2.10 27.77 12.64
N ASP A 69 2.94 28.80 12.54
CA ASP A 69 2.77 29.85 11.53
C ASP A 69 3.02 29.27 10.13
N VAL A 70 2.09 29.48 9.21
CA VAL A 70 2.18 28.99 7.81
C VAL A 70 3.44 29.51 7.10
N ALA A 71 3.99 30.64 7.51
CA ALA A 71 5.20 31.21 6.94
C ALA A 71 6.46 30.35 7.16
N VAL A 72 6.45 29.41 8.13
CA VAL A 72 7.59 28.50 8.38
C VAL A 72 7.40 27.15 7.71
N ILE A 73 6.27 26.91 7.03
CA ILE A 73 6.03 25.67 6.27
C ILE A 73 6.71 25.79 4.91
N GLY A 74 7.69 24.91 4.65
CA GLY A 74 8.50 24.91 3.43
C GLY A 74 7.93 24.09 2.29
N ALA A 75 7.25 22.98 2.60
CA ALA A 75 6.70 22.09 1.59
C ALA A 75 5.43 21.39 2.05
N ILE A 76 4.67 20.92 1.05
CA ILE A 76 3.59 19.93 1.18
C ILE A 76 3.92 18.73 0.29
N GLY A 77 3.74 17.52 0.81
CA GLY A 77 3.81 16.27 0.06
C GLY A 77 2.47 15.56 0.06
N PHE A 78 2.23 14.78 -0.99
CA PHE A 78 1.03 13.95 -1.15
C PHE A 78 1.43 12.51 -1.38
N ASP A 79 0.80 11.61 -0.67
CA ASP A 79 0.71 10.21 -1.04
C ASP A 79 -0.75 9.81 -1.21
N ALA A 80 -1.00 8.79 -2.00
CA ALA A 80 -2.35 8.34 -2.27
C ALA A 80 -2.40 6.86 -2.63
N THR A 81 -3.59 6.27 -2.49
CA THR A 81 -3.90 5.01 -3.18
C THR A 81 -3.71 5.17 -4.68
N CYS A 82 -3.22 4.12 -5.36
CA CYS A 82 -3.02 4.11 -6.81
C CYS A 82 -4.36 4.02 -7.57
N SER A 83 -5.07 5.14 -7.65
CA SER A 83 -6.39 5.25 -8.29
C SER A 83 -6.31 6.10 -9.55
N LEU A 84 -7.00 5.67 -10.63
CA LEU A 84 -7.00 6.35 -11.93
C LEU A 84 -7.96 7.53 -11.93
N VAL A 85 -7.46 8.74 -12.11
CA VAL A 85 -8.28 9.97 -12.29
C VAL A 85 -8.31 10.35 -13.78
N VAL A 86 -9.50 10.67 -14.29
CA VAL A 86 -9.73 11.01 -15.70
C VAL A 86 -10.28 12.42 -15.84
N ARG A 87 -9.63 13.25 -16.66
CA ARG A 87 -10.02 14.62 -16.93
C ARG A 87 -10.15 14.89 -18.43
N ASP A 88 -11.06 15.81 -18.79
CA ASP A 88 -11.15 16.29 -20.16
C ASP A 88 -10.00 17.26 -20.51
N THR A 89 -10.00 17.77 -21.74
CA THR A 89 -8.97 18.70 -22.25
C THR A 89 -8.97 20.07 -21.54
N GLU A 90 -10.05 20.41 -20.83
CA GLU A 90 -10.14 21.64 -20.02
C GLU A 90 -9.80 21.37 -18.54
N GLY A 91 -9.46 20.14 -18.20
CA GLY A 91 -9.15 19.70 -16.84
C GLY A 91 -10.38 19.47 -15.96
N LYS A 92 -11.59 19.38 -16.53
CA LYS A 92 -12.83 19.08 -15.81
C LYS A 92 -13.01 17.59 -15.57
N PRO A 93 -13.77 17.18 -14.51
CA PRO A 93 -14.10 15.78 -14.28
C PRO A 93 -14.72 15.13 -15.51
N LEU A 94 -14.32 13.90 -15.81
CA LEU A 94 -14.85 13.12 -16.93
C LEU A 94 -15.21 11.71 -16.45
N THR A 95 -16.48 11.34 -16.66
CA THR A 95 -17.03 10.13 -16.04
C THR A 95 -16.27 8.85 -16.37
N VAL A 96 -16.04 8.06 -15.32
CA VAL A 96 -15.64 6.65 -15.40
C VAL A 96 -16.78 5.71 -14.99
N SER A 97 -17.93 6.30 -14.64
CA SER A 97 -19.11 5.58 -14.19
C SER A 97 -20.00 5.17 -15.35
N THR A 98 -20.48 3.93 -15.33
CA THR A 98 -21.52 3.47 -16.27
C THR A 98 -22.87 4.17 -16.07
N GLY A 99 -23.05 4.88 -14.96
CA GLY A 99 -24.19 5.76 -14.69
C GLY A 99 -24.15 7.10 -15.44
N GLY A 100 -22.97 7.49 -15.98
CA GLY A 100 -22.78 8.69 -16.79
C GLY A 100 -22.65 10.00 -16.00
N GLU A 101 -22.47 9.95 -14.69
CA GLU A 101 -22.26 11.16 -13.87
C GLU A 101 -20.78 11.58 -13.93
N ASP A 102 -20.48 12.76 -14.50
CA ASP A 102 -19.10 13.24 -14.69
C ASP A 102 -18.33 13.43 -13.39
N ARG A 103 -18.99 13.69 -12.27
CA ARG A 103 -18.32 13.80 -10.97
C ARG A 103 -17.61 12.53 -10.53
N PHE A 104 -18.08 11.34 -10.95
CA PHE A 104 -17.37 10.08 -10.68
C PHE A 104 -16.33 9.86 -11.78
N ASP A 105 -15.20 10.48 -11.60
CA ASP A 105 -14.08 10.56 -12.54
C ASP A 105 -12.87 9.73 -12.13
N THR A 106 -12.98 8.98 -11.03
CA THR A 106 -11.86 8.23 -10.47
C THR A 106 -12.22 6.75 -10.31
N ILE A 107 -11.46 5.84 -10.96
CA ILE A 107 -11.53 4.39 -10.71
C ILE A 107 -10.60 4.08 -9.54
N VAL A 108 -11.17 3.60 -8.42
CA VAL A 108 -10.41 3.31 -7.20
C VAL A 108 -9.49 2.11 -7.39
N TRP A 109 -8.36 2.06 -6.69
CA TRP A 109 -7.36 0.99 -6.78
C TRP A 109 -7.94 -0.42 -6.62
N LEU A 110 -8.87 -0.61 -5.68
CA LEU A 110 -9.54 -1.88 -5.36
C LEU A 110 -10.68 -2.27 -6.32
N ASP A 111 -10.90 -1.47 -7.37
CA ASP A 111 -11.91 -1.75 -8.39
C ASP A 111 -11.44 -2.89 -9.30
N HIS A 112 -12.26 -3.92 -9.44
CA HIS A 112 -11.95 -5.11 -10.23
C HIS A 112 -12.77 -5.22 -11.52
N ARG A 113 -13.33 -4.08 -12.03
CA ARG A 113 -14.06 -4.07 -13.30
C ARG A 113 -13.24 -4.54 -14.50
N ALA A 114 -11.92 -4.38 -14.45
CA ALA A 114 -10.99 -4.63 -15.55
C ALA A 114 -10.29 -6.01 -15.47
N LEU A 115 -10.92 -7.03 -14.84
CA LEU A 115 -10.36 -8.38 -14.72
C LEU A 115 -10.04 -9.01 -16.09
N ALA A 116 -10.97 -8.93 -17.05
CA ALA A 116 -10.78 -9.50 -18.39
C ALA A 116 -9.63 -8.81 -19.15
N GLU A 117 -9.47 -7.50 -18.97
CA GLU A 117 -8.38 -6.72 -19.55
C GLU A 117 -7.04 -7.07 -18.91
N ALA A 118 -7.01 -7.33 -17.59
CA ALA A 118 -5.83 -7.79 -16.88
C ALA A 118 -5.39 -9.18 -17.35
N ASP A 119 -6.33 -10.12 -17.52
CA ASP A 119 -6.08 -11.44 -18.07
C ASP A 119 -5.54 -11.37 -19.51
N PHE A 120 -6.10 -10.48 -20.33
CA PHE A 120 -5.60 -10.24 -21.69
C PHE A 120 -4.15 -9.73 -21.66
N CYS A 121 -3.84 -8.72 -20.81
CA CYS A 121 -2.47 -8.24 -20.66
C CYS A 121 -1.51 -9.36 -20.28
N THR A 122 -1.88 -10.18 -19.30
CA THR A 122 -1.09 -11.33 -18.82
C THR A 122 -0.86 -12.34 -19.95
N ALA A 123 -1.89 -12.63 -20.75
CA ALA A 123 -1.82 -13.59 -21.87
C ALA A 123 -0.88 -13.12 -22.99
N THR A 124 -0.57 -11.82 -23.11
CA THR A 124 0.40 -11.31 -24.09
C THR A 124 1.81 -11.83 -23.87
N LYS A 125 2.15 -12.20 -22.62
CA LYS A 125 3.51 -12.61 -22.20
C LYS A 125 4.60 -11.61 -22.61
N HIS A 126 4.20 -10.34 -22.76
CA HIS A 126 5.13 -9.28 -23.15
C HIS A 126 6.24 -9.09 -22.10
N GLN A 127 7.45 -8.75 -22.56
CA GLN A 127 8.62 -8.60 -21.66
C GLN A 127 8.43 -7.55 -20.55
N VAL A 128 7.56 -6.54 -20.74
CA VAL A 128 7.25 -5.54 -19.70
C VAL A 128 6.70 -6.19 -18.43
N LEU A 129 6.01 -7.33 -18.55
CA LEU A 129 5.45 -8.07 -17.42
C LEU A 129 6.51 -8.67 -16.49
N GLU A 130 7.77 -8.77 -16.93
CA GLU A 130 8.87 -9.13 -16.04
C GLU A 130 9.06 -8.11 -14.90
N HIS A 131 8.53 -6.90 -15.06
CA HIS A 131 8.55 -5.82 -14.08
C HIS A 131 7.23 -5.67 -13.32
N SER A 132 6.31 -6.64 -13.45
CA SER A 132 5.08 -6.73 -12.67
C SER A 132 4.83 -8.15 -12.14
N GLY A 133 5.90 -8.94 -11.96
CA GLY A 133 5.80 -10.32 -11.45
C GLY A 133 5.31 -11.33 -12.47
N HIS A 134 5.41 -11.04 -13.76
CA HIS A 134 4.94 -11.84 -14.91
C HIS A 134 3.42 -11.94 -15.06
N PHE A 135 2.66 -11.09 -14.38
CA PHE A 135 1.21 -10.99 -14.53
C PHE A 135 0.77 -9.53 -14.45
N MET A 136 -0.45 -9.24 -14.91
CA MET A 136 -1.08 -7.94 -14.77
C MET A 136 -2.23 -8.04 -13.77
N SER A 137 -2.24 -7.19 -12.76
CA SER A 137 -3.34 -7.09 -11.82
C SER A 137 -4.41 -6.11 -12.33
N PRO A 138 -5.72 -6.33 -12.07
CA PRO A 138 -6.76 -5.34 -12.34
C PRO A 138 -6.60 -4.05 -11.51
N GLU A 139 -5.77 -4.09 -10.46
CA GLU A 139 -5.44 -2.92 -9.65
C GLU A 139 -4.47 -1.95 -10.35
N MET A 140 -3.80 -2.40 -11.45
CA MET A 140 -2.91 -1.55 -12.27
C MET A 140 -3.68 -0.71 -13.27
N GLU A 141 -3.03 0.34 -13.78
CA GLU A 141 -3.71 1.34 -14.59
C GLU A 141 -3.96 0.90 -16.03
N MET A 142 -3.08 0.08 -16.62
CA MET A 142 -3.28 -0.38 -18.00
C MET A 142 -4.59 -1.13 -18.22
N PRO A 143 -4.98 -2.13 -17.41
CA PRO A 143 -6.29 -2.77 -17.53
C PRO A 143 -7.47 -1.81 -17.37
N LYS A 144 -7.42 -0.88 -16.41
CA LYS A 144 -8.48 0.12 -16.18
C LYS A 144 -8.64 1.05 -17.39
N LEU A 145 -7.53 1.49 -17.99
CA LEU A 145 -7.53 2.32 -19.23
C LEU A 145 -8.06 1.55 -20.42
N MET A 146 -7.72 0.26 -20.59
CA MET A 146 -8.30 -0.59 -21.62
C MET A 146 -9.81 -0.72 -21.44
N TRP A 147 -10.25 -0.96 -20.21
CA TRP A 147 -11.66 -1.04 -19.87
C TRP A 147 -12.39 0.29 -20.19
N LEU A 148 -11.82 1.42 -19.78
CA LEU A 148 -12.36 2.76 -20.07
C LEU A 148 -12.53 2.98 -21.56
N LYS A 149 -11.49 2.68 -22.36
CA LYS A 149 -11.51 2.84 -23.82
C LYS A 149 -12.60 2.00 -24.48
N LYS A 150 -12.77 0.76 -24.01
CA LYS A 150 -13.72 -0.21 -24.56
C LYS A 150 -15.17 0.08 -24.16
N HIS A 151 -15.42 0.41 -22.89
CA HIS A 151 -16.76 0.49 -22.33
C HIS A 151 -17.32 1.92 -22.25
N LEU A 152 -16.43 2.93 -22.20
CA LEU A 152 -16.79 4.35 -22.19
C LEU A 152 -16.04 5.12 -23.30
N PRO A 153 -16.25 4.74 -24.58
CA PRO A 153 -15.49 5.32 -25.69
C PRO A 153 -15.70 6.85 -25.85
N GLN A 154 -16.81 7.38 -25.36
CA GLN A 154 -17.06 8.82 -25.39
C GLN A 154 -16.20 9.54 -24.34
N SER A 155 -16.04 9.00 -23.14
CA SER A 155 -15.12 9.51 -22.13
C SER A 155 -13.68 9.40 -22.64
N TRP A 156 -13.29 8.26 -23.21
CA TRP A 156 -11.97 8.12 -23.83
C TRP A 156 -11.71 9.18 -24.89
N ALA A 157 -12.67 9.44 -25.79
CA ALA A 157 -12.52 10.42 -26.88
C ALA A 157 -12.37 11.86 -26.37
N LYS A 158 -12.97 12.21 -25.24
CA LYS A 158 -12.92 13.54 -24.62
C LYS A 158 -11.76 13.70 -23.65
N ALA A 159 -11.11 12.60 -23.22
CA ALA A 159 -10.03 12.66 -22.26
C ALA A 159 -8.87 13.51 -22.76
N GLY A 160 -8.33 14.34 -21.88
CA GLY A 160 -7.15 15.17 -22.08
C GLY A 160 -6.05 14.87 -21.06
N TYR A 161 -6.42 14.28 -19.92
CA TYR A 161 -5.46 13.93 -18.88
C TYR A 161 -5.86 12.64 -18.20
N PHE A 162 -4.84 11.79 -18.00
CA PHE A 162 -4.90 10.65 -17.07
C PHE A 162 -3.87 10.86 -15.97
N PHE A 163 -4.28 10.64 -14.72
CA PHE A 163 -3.42 10.78 -13.56
C PHE A 163 -3.53 9.55 -12.66
N ASP A 164 -2.43 9.17 -12.04
CA ASP A 164 -2.51 8.53 -10.73
C ASP A 164 -3.03 9.56 -9.71
N LEU A 165 -3.74 9.13 -8.67
CA LEU A 165 -4.35 10.05 -7.72
C LEU A 165 -3.32 10.97 -7.03
N ALA A 166 -2.12 10.46 -6.71
CA ALA A 166 -1.05 11.27 -6.14
C ALA A 166 -0.58 12.35 -7.13
N ASP A 167 -0.47 12.02 -8.43
CA ASP A 167 -0.13 12.99 -9.48
C ASP A 167 -1.27 13.99 -9.74
N PHE A 168 -2.52 13.57 -9.60
CA PHE A 168 -3.65 14.49 -9.66
C PHE A 168 -3.59 15.53 -8.53
N MET A 169 -3.22 15.13 -7.32
CA MET A 169 -3.07 16.05 -6.20
C MET A 169 -1.97 17.09 -6.45
N THR A 170 -0.81 16.66 -6.96
CA THR A 170 0.28 17.58 -7.29
C THR A 170 -0.10 18.52 -8.44
N TRP A 171 -0.81 18.02 -9.47
CA TRP A 171 -1.35 18.87 -10.54
C TRP A 171 -2.37 19.87 -10.01
N LYS A 172 -3.29 19.45 -9.15
CA LYS A 172 -4.31 20.33 -8.54
C LYS A 172 -3.65 21.43 -7.69
N ALA A 173 -2.56 21.11 -7.03
CA ALA A 173 -1.82 22.05 -6.18
C ALA A 173 -0.97 23.05 -6.98
N THR A 174 -0.37 22.64 -8.10
CA THR A 174 0.66 23.41 -8.81
C THR A 174 0.29 23.80 -10.24
N GLY A 175 -0.62 23.07 -10.88
CA GLY A 175 -0.85 23.13 -12.34
C GLY A 175 0.23 22.41 -13.17
N SER A 176 1.26 21.85 -12.55
CA SER A 176 2.34 21.12 -13.24
C SER A 176 1.85 19.80 -13.80
N LEU A 177 2.28 19.45 -15.02
CA LEU A 177 2.01 18.16 -15.66
C LEU A 177 3.10 17.12 -15.38
N ALA A 178 4.05 17.42 -14.51
CA ALA A 178 5.03 16.44 -14.04
C ALA A 178 4.32 15.20 -13.46
N ARG A 179 4.90 14.03 -13.66
CA ARG A 179 4.43 12.76 -13.08
C ARG A 179 5.51 12.16 -12.22
N SER A 180 5.09 11.61 -11.11
CA SER A 180 6.00 10.92 -10.20
C SER A 180 6.57 9.66 -10.83
N ARG A 181 7.87 9.43 -10.64
CA ARG A 181 8.51 8.17 -10.97
C ARG A 181 7.93 7.01 -10.17
N CYS A 182 7.56 7.26 -8.93
CA CYS A 182 6.92 6.28 -8.05
C CYS A 182 5.65 5.69 -8.67
N THR A 183 4.70 6.55 -9.04
CA THR A 183 3.41 6.15 -9.59
C THR A 183 3.54 5.47 -10.94
N LEU A 184 4.28 6.11 -11.87
CA LEU A 184 4.40 5.60 -13.23
C LEU A 184 5.15 4.28 -13.32
N THR A 185 6.23 4.11 -12.53
CA THR A 185 7.01 2.87 -12.51
C THR A 185 6.20 1.73 -11.91
N ALA A 186 5.50 1.99 -10.81
CA ALA A 186 4.82 0.94 -10.07
C ALA A 186 3.48 0.52 -10.66
N LYS A 187 2.70 1.43 -11.23
CA LYS A 187 1.32 1.13 -11.64
C LYS A 187 1.02 1.35 -13.13
N TRP A 188 1.91 2.05 -13.87
CA TRP A 188 1.69 2.41 -15.26
C TRP A 188 2.64 1.69 -16.24
N ASN A 189 3.37 0.67 -15.81
CA ASN A 189 4.34 -0.08 -16.62
C ASN A 189 5.41 0.80 -17.31
N TYR A 190 5.70 1.97 -16.72
CA TYR A 190 6.84 2.79 -17.15
C TYR A 190 8.14 2.19 -16.60
N LEU A 191 9.15 2.06 -17.42
CA LEU A 191 10.44 1.45 -17.06
C LEU A 191 11.52 2.54 -16.92
N ALA A 192 11.69 3.10 -15.72
CA ALA A 192 12.60 4.21 -15.46
C ALA A 192 14.08 3.88 -15.78
N HIS A 193 14.46 2.59 -15.81
CA HIS A 193 15.81 2.12 -16.17
C HIS A 193 16.01 1.94 -17.69
N ARG A 194 15.03 2.27 -18.51
CA ARG A 194 15.11 2.15 -19.99
C ARG A 194 14.88 3.49 -20.69
N GLN A 195 15.39 3.59 -21.91
CA GLN A 195 15.16 4.71 -22.82
C GLN A 195 14.66 4.17 -24.17
N PRO A 196 13.42 4.46 -24.58
CA PRO A 196 12.38 5.19 -23.85
C PRO A 196 11.83 4.38 -22.68
N GLY A 197 11.31 5.06 -21.64
CA GLY A 197 10.70 4.42 -20.48
C GLY A 197 9.33 3.80 -20.81
N TRP A 198 8.56 4.43 -21.69
CA TRP A 198 7.30 3.89 -22.19
C TRP A 198 7.53 2.78 -23.21
N GLN A 199 6.95 1.62 -22.99
CA GLN A 199 7.03 0.47 -23.89
C GLN A 199 5.91 0.55 -24.94
N THR A 200 6.16 1.31 -26.03
CA THR A 200 5.16 1.61 -27.07
C THR A 200 4.66 0.35 -27.77
N ASP A 201 5.50 -0.66 -27.94
CA ASP A 201 5.13 -1.96 -28.49
C ASP A 201 4.08 -2.65 -27.63
N PHE A 202 4.25 -2.65 -26.30
CA PHE A 202 3.25 -3.16 -25.38
C PHE A 202 1.93 -2.37 -25.45
N LEU A 203 2.01 -1.03 -25.42
CA LEU A 203 0.83 -0.17 -25.53
C LEU A 203 0.04 -0.45 -26.81
N ASN A 204 0.73 -0.67 -27.94
CA ASN A 204 0.08 -1.04 -29.21
C ASN A 204 -0.62 -2.40 -29.13
N VAL A 205 0.05 -3.41 -28.54
CA VAL A 205 -0.51 -4.77 -28.39
C VAL A 205 -1.80 -4.77 -27.56
N ILE A 206 -1.86 -3.97 -26.49
CA ILE A 206 -3.04 -3.87 -25.62
C ILE A 206 -4.06 -2.81 -26.10
N GLY A 207 -3.85 -2.22 -27.30
CA GLY A 207 -4.78 -1.26 -27.92
C GLY A 207 -4.75 0.15 -27.31
N LEU A 208 -3.69 0.50 -26.59
CA LEU A 208 -3.49 1.80 -25.94
C LEU A 208 -2.40 2.65 -26.61
N GLY A 209 -2.16 2.48 -27.92
CA GLY A 209 -1.10 3.21 -28.65
C GLY A 209 -1.23 4.74 -28.60
N ASP A 210 -2.45 5.27 -28.39
CA ASP A 210 -2.75 6.70 -28.26
C ASP A 210 -2.72 7.21 -26.80
N LEU A 211 -2.39 6.36 -25.83
CA LEU A 211 -2.49 6.66 -24.40
C LEU A 211 -1.71 7.91 -23.99
N ARG A 212 -0.47 8.00 -24.43
CA ARG A 212 0.45 9.07 -24.01
C ARG A 212 -0.01 10.45 -24.48
N GLU A 213 -0.42 10.55 -25.76
CA GLU A 213 -0.96 11.77 -26.33
C GLU A 213 -2.27 12.17 -25.66
N ARG A 214 -3.19 11.21 -25.54
CA ARG A 214 -4.51 11.44 -24.95
C ARG A 214 -4.47 11.77 -23.46
N GLY A 215 -3.59 11.13 -22.70
CA GLY A 215 -3.45 11.32 -21.26
C GLY A 215 -2.48 12.43 -20.87
N ASN A 216 -1.85 13.08 -21.85
CA ASN A 216 -0.80 14.07 -21.63
C ASN A 216 0.30 13.53 -20.69
N LEU A 217 0.79 12.32 -21.00
CA LEU A 217 1.80 11.63 -20.21
C LEU A 217 3.20 12.01 -20.69
N PRO A 218 4.08 12.53 -19.80
CA PRO A 218 5.42 12.95 -20.17
C PRO A 218 6.34 11.78 -20.52
N GLU A 219 7.46 12.07 -21.18
CA GLU A 219 8.54 11.10 -21.40
C GLU A 219 9.37 10.90 -20.16
N GLU A 220 9.63 11.98 -19.41
CA GLU A 220 10.44 11.99 -18.22
C GLU A 220 9.57 12.01 -16.96
N THR A 221 10.09 11.44 -15.88
CA THR A 221 9.41 11.33 -14.58
C THR A 221 10.20 12.06 -13.51
N THR A 222 9.50 12.55 -12.48
CA THR A 222 10.10 13.25 -11.35
C THR A 222 10.35 12.27 -10.20
N PRO A 223 11.60 12.14 -9.72
CA PRO A 223 11.93 11.30 -8.58
C PRO A 223 11.23 11.74 -7.29
N VAL A 224 11.03 10.79 -6.38
CA VAL A 224 10.57 11.09 -5.02
C VAL A 224 11.59 11.99 -4.30
N GLY A 225 11.09 13.03 -3.64
CA GLY A 225 11.93 14.03 -2.99
C GLY A 225 12.26 15.24 -3.86
N GLU A 226 11.96 15.22 -5.16
CA GLU A 226 12.09 16.41 -6.01
C GLU A 226 10.80 17.25 -6.01
N SER A 227 10.95 18.55 -6.20
CA SER A 227 9.82 19.50 -6.29
C SER A 227 9.21 19.48 -7.70
N VAL A 228 7.89 19.45 -7.79
CA VAL A 228 7.13 19.63 -9.05
C VAL A 228 6.64 21.07 -9.23
N GLY A 229 6.95 21.98 -8.31
CA GLY A 229 6.59 23.38 -8.34
C GLY A 229 6.20 23.92 -6.96
N THR A 230 5.64 25.13 -6.93
CA THR A 230 5.04 25.75 -5.75
C THR A 230 3.52 25.86 -5.91
N LEU A 231 2.83 26.14 -4.82
CA LEU A 231 1.38 26.24 -4.82
C LEU A 231 0.88 27.38 -5.74
N THR A 232 -0.15 27.10 -6.53
CA THR A 232 -0.90 28.17 -7.19
C THR A 232 -1.60 29.06 -6.16
N ALA A 233 -1.98 30.28 -6.53
CA ALA A 233 -2.75 31.17 -5.65
C ALA A 233 -4.04 30.49 -5.13
N GLN A 234 -4.75 29.81 -6.02
CA GLN A 234 -6.00 29.11 -5.69
C GLN A 234 -5.75 27.94 -4.72
N ALA A 235 -4.72 27.13 -4.96
CA ALA A 235 -4.39 26.02 -4.08
C ALA A 235 -3.90 26.48 -2.70
N ALA A 236 -3.06 27.51 -2.65
CA ALA A 236 -2.60 28.13 -1.41
C ALA A 236 -3.78 28.64 -0.56
N GLU A 237 -4.70 29.36 -1.18
CA GLU A 237 -5.94 29.80 -0.52
C GLU A 237 -6.77 28.61 -0.03
N ALA A 238 -7.00 27.60 -0.85
CA ALA A 238 -7.80 26.41 -0.49
C ALA A 238 -7.19 25.61 0.65
N LEU A 239 -5.87 25.39 0.63
CA LEU A 239 -5.13 24.65 1.65
C LEU A 239 -4.85 25.49 2.92
N GLY A 240 -4.92 26.82 2.83
CA GLY A 240 -4.56 27.72 3.91
C GLY A 240 -3.04 27.77 4.15
N LEU A 241 -2.23 27.68 3.08
CA LEU A 241 -0.79 27.68 3.09
C LEU A 241 -0.21 28.86 2.30
N ASP A 242 1.08 29.13 2.43
CA ASP A 242 1.78 30.15 1.65
C ASP A 242 2.03 29.65 0.20
N ARG A 243 1.96 30.55 -0.77
CA ARG A 243 2.23 30.28 -2.19
C ARG A 243 3.67 29.80 -2.45
N GLU A 244 4.62 30.21 -1.62
CA GLU A 244 6.01 29.78 -1.70
C GLU A 244 6.24 28.35 -1.18
N CYS A 245 5.19 27.67 -0.70
CA CYS A 245 5.26 26.28 -0.26
C CYS A 245 5.54 25.38 -1.46
N HIS A 246 6.64 24.63 -1.42
CA HIS A 246 6.99 23.65 -2.44
C HIS A 246 6.04 22.45 -2.42
N VAL A 247 5.83 21.84 -3.57
CA VAL A 247 5.06 20.57 -3.69
C VAL A 247 6.00 19.48 -4.14
N GLY A 248 6.18 18.46 -3.32
CA GLY A 248 6.99 17.30 -3.68
C GLY A 248 6.28 16.39 -4.69
N ALA A 249 7.05 15.61 -5.47
CA ALA A 249 6.51 14.54 -6.31
C ALA A 249 5.70 13.57 -5.46
N GLY A 250 4.53 13.15 -5.98
CA GLY A 250 3.59 12.28 -5.26
C GLY A 250 4.14 10.87 -5.06
N MET A 251 3.56 10.14 -4.12
CA MET A 251 3.91 8.73 -3.87
C MET A 251 2.66 7.85 -3.75
N ILE A 252 2.84 6.55 -3.92
CA ILE A 252 1.85 5.54 -3.51
C ILE A 252 1.90 5.40 -1.98
N ASP A 253 0.75 5.33 -1.31
CA ASP A 253 0.60 5.29 0.15
C ASP A 253 1.43 4.18 0.82
N ALA A 254 1.40 2.96 0.27
CA ALA A 254 2.22 1.84 0.76
C ALA A 254 3.73 2.14 0.70
N TYR A 255 4.19 2.88 -0.31
CA TYR A 255 5.59 3.22 -0.47
C TYR A 255 6.00 4.42 0.40
N ALA A 256 5.08 5.35 0.63
CA ALA A 256 5.23 6.36 1.68
C ALA A 256 5.37 5.70 3.06
N GLY A 257 4.52 4.69 3.34
CA GLY A 257 4.65 3.88 4.55
C GLY A 257 5.99 3.16 4.67
N ALA A 258 6.50 2.61 3.56
CA ALA A 258 7.82 2.00 3.52
C ALA A 258 8.93 3.04 3.80
N LEU A 259 8.89 4.23 3.18
CA LEU A 259 9.84 5.30 3.45
C LEU A 259 9.79 5.74 4.93
N GLY A 260 8.61 5.90 5.50
CA GLY A 260 8.44 6.30 6.90
C GLY A 260 8.93 5.26 7.92
N THR A 261 8.84 3.95 7.58
CA THR A 261 9.33 2.88 8.46
C THR A 261 10.81 2.57 8.28
N LEU A 262 11.31 2.69 7.05
CA LEU A 262 12.69 2.33 6.68
C LEU A 262 13.62 3.55 6.55
N GLY A 263 13.10 4.77 6.72
CA GLY A 263 13.84 6.02 6.50
C GLY A 263 15.17 6.09 7.24
N GLY A 264 15.27 5.49 8.43
CA GLY A 264 16.53 5.40 9.18
C GLY A 264 17.64 4.60 8.48
N HIS A 265 17.30 3.79 7.47
CA HIS A 265 18.23 2.99 6.66
C HIS A 265 18.39 3.51 5.21
N ALA A 266 17.63 4.56 4.84
CA ALA A 266 17.53 5.07 3.47
C ALA A 266 18.84 5.60 2.88
N GLY A 267 19.85 5.87 3.69
CA GLY A 267 21.18 6.32 3.27
C GLY A 267 22.16 5.20 2.94
N ASP A 268 21.80 3.93 3.16
CA ASP A 268 22.65 2.76 2.96
C ASP A 268 21.85 1.62 2.32
N LEU A 269 22.02 1.43 1.00
CA LEU A 269 21.29 0.42 0.24
C LEU A 269 21.63 -1.00 0.69
N ASP A 270 22.86 -1.27 1.14
CA ASP A 270 23.26 -2.60 1.61
C ASP A 270 22.55 -2.93 2.94
N ALA A 271 22.47 -1.95 3.85
CA ALA A 271 21.69 -2.09 5.07
C ALA A 271 20.17 -2.22 4.75
N LEU A 272 19.68 -1.48 3.76
CA LEU A 272 18.26 -1.47 3.36
C LEU A 272 17.81 -2.82 2.78
N GLU A 273 18.67 -3.59 2.10
CA GLU A 273 18.35 -4.94 1.59
C GLU A 273 17.93 -5.92 2.71
N HIS A 274 18.40 -5.71 3.94
CA HIS A 274 18.04 -6.51 5.10
C HIS A 274 16.76 -6.06 5.80
N GLN A 275 16.21 -4.92 5.40
CA GLN A 275 15.01 -4.35 5.99
C GLN A 275 13.79 -4.62 5.11
N LEU A 276 12.66 -4.87 5.74
CA LEU A 276 11.39 -5.04 5.06
C LEU A 276 10.32 -4.21 5.77
N ALA A 277 9.61 -3.38 5.02
CA ALA A 277 8.43 -2.69 5.53
C ALA A 277 7.21 -3.60 5.43
N LEU A 278 6.50 -3.80 6.54
CA LEU A 278 5.21 -4.49 6.63
C LEU A 278 4.14 -3.49 7.05
N ILE A 279 3.39 -2.98 6.09
CA ILE A 279 2.28 -2.06 6.32
C ILE A 279 1.03 -2.92 6.49
N ALA A 280 0.61 -3.12 7.74
CA ALA A 280 -0.36 -4.14 8.10
C ALA A 280 -1.62 -3.54 8.76
N GLY A 281 -2.75 -3.72 8.10
CA GLY A 281 -4.06 -3.24 8.50
C GLY A 281 -5.15 -4.22 8.07
N THR A 282 -6.18 -3.77 7.36
CA THR A 282 -7.23 -4.59 6.74
C THR A 282 -6.61 -5.67 5.84
N SER A 283 -5.67 -5.27 4.99
CA SER A 283 -4.73 -6.11 4.23
C SER A 283 -3.31 -5.87 4.74
N SER A 284 -2.33 -6.59 4.20
CA SER A 284 -0.91 -6.35 4.49
C SER A 284 -0.14 -6.15 3.19
N CYS A 285 0.64 -5.07 3.14
CA CYS A 285 1.59 -4.79 2.07
C CYS A 285 3.01 -4.97 2.60
N ILE A 286 3.83 -5.67 1.84
CA ILE A 286 5.24 -5.94 2.12
C ILE A 286 6.05 -5.23 1.05
N VAL A 287 7.00 -4.39 1.47
CA VAL A 287 7.90 -3.68 0.57
C VAL A 287 9.34 -3.95 0.97
N SER A 288 10.14 -4.37 0.00
CA SER A 288 11.57 -4.59 0.15
C SER A 288 12.34 -3.96 -1.01
N PHE A 289 13.62 -3.64 -0.75
CA PHE A 289 14.48 -2.99 -1.72
C PHE A 289 15.71 -3.86 -2.02
N SER A 290 16.30 -3.68 -3.18
CA SER A 290 17.55 -4.31 -3.55
C SER A 290 18.35 -3.42 -4.51
N ARG A 291 19.68 -3.49 -4.43
CA ARG A 291 20.58 -2.80 -5.35
C ARG A 291 20.48 -3.38 -6.75
N GLU A 292 20.38 -4.69 -6.85
CA GLU A 292 20.30 -5.40 -8.12
C GLU A 292 18.85 -5.81 -8.43
N ARG A 293 18.54 -5.90 -9.73
CA ARG A 293 17.28 -6.46 -10.19
C ARG A 293 17.22 -7.94 -9.84
N LYS A 294 16.27 -8.30 -8.98
CA LYS A 294 16.00 -9.70 -8.59
C LYS A 294 14.68 -10.18 -9.20
N ARG A 295 14.52 -11.49 -9.34
CA ARG A 295 13.25 -12.08 -9.79
C ARG A 295 12.14 -11.79 -8.78
N SER A 296 10.90 -11.62 -9.28
CA SER A 296 9.74 -11.31 -8.42
C SER A 296 8.45 -12.04 -8.83
N THR A 297 8.56 -13.19 -9.51
CA THR A 297 7.37 -13.94 -9.97
C THR A 297 6.42 -14.22 -8.80
N GLY A 298 5.14 -13.85 -8.94
CA GLY A 298 4.13 -13.93 -7.89
C GLY A 298 4.15 -12.76 -6.89
N MET A 299 4.95 -11.73 -7.18
CA MET A 299 5.02 -10.46 -6.44
C MET A 299 5.04 -9.31 -7.44
N TRP A 300 4.69 -8.11 -7.03
CA TRP A 300 4.74 -6.93 -7.89
C TRP A 300 6.13 -6.31 -7.93
N GLY A 301 6.53 -5.87 -9.11
CA GLY A 301 7.86 -5.38 -9.40
C GLY A 301 8.71 -6.42 -10.16
N PRO A 302 10.04 -6.24 -10.23
CA PRO A 302 10.81 -5.19 -9.55
C PRO A 302 10.69 -3.83 -10.24
N TYR A 303 10.52 -2.78 -9.46
CA TYR A 303 10.35 -1.40 -9.90
C TYR A 303 11.61 -0.59 -9.63
N TYR A 304 12.20 0.00 -10.68
CA TYR A 304 13.43 0.79 -10.54
C TYR A 304 13.13 2.22 -10.09
N GLU A 305 13.80 2.65 -9.03
CA GLU A 305 13.69 4.00 -8.46
C GLU A 305 12.25 4.44 -8.13
N ALA A 306 11.40 3.50 -7.75
CA ALA A 306 10.04 3.86 -7.34
C ALA A 306 10.03 4.69 -6.03
N VAL A 307 11.06 4.58 -5.17
CA VAL A 307 11.24 5.39 -3.97
C VAL A 307 12.67 5.90 -3.87
N PHE A 308 13.65 4.99 -3.68
CA PHE A 308 15.04 5.37 -3.51
C PHE A 308 15.81 5.37 -4.84
N PRO A 309 16.72 6.34 -5.04
CA PRO A 309 17.63 6.31 -6.18
C PRO A 309 18.45 5.01 -6.22
N ASP A 310 18.77 4.52 -7.41
CA ASP A 310 19.58 3.33 -7.67
C ASP A 310 19.07 2.03 -7.00
N ALA A 311 17.81 1.99 -6.59
CA ALA A 311 17.20 0.85 -5.92
C ALA A 311 16.03 0.25 -6.72
N TRP A 312 15.96 -1.08 -6.68
CA TRP A 312 14.80 -1.84 -7.13
C TRP A 312 13.86 -2.11 -5.95
N LEU A 313 12.58 -1.92 -6.16
CA LEU A 313 11.52 -2.18 -5.18
C LEU A 313 10.73 -3.40 -5.60
N VAL A 314 10.47 -4.32 -4.66
CA VAL A 314 9.50 -5.39 -4.82
C VAL A 314 8.38 -5.21 -3.79
N GLU A 315 7.14 -5.42 -4.26
CA GLU A 315 5.94 -5.39 -3.43
C GLU A 315 5.31 -6.78 -3.38
N ALA A 316 4.94 -7.22 -2.19
CA ALA A 316 4.16 -8.44 -1.95
C ALA A 316 3.05 -8.14 -0.93
N GLY A 317 2.20 -9.11 -0.63
CA GLY A 317 1.20 -8.87 0.41
C GLY A 317 0.17 -9.97 0.55
N GLN A 318 -0.74 -9.73 1.50
CA GLN A 318 -1.92 -10.55 1.75
C GLN A 318 -3.17 -9.71 1.65
N SER A 319 -4.17 -10.17 0.90
CA SER A 319 -5.40 -9.41 0.61
C SER A 319 -6.28 -9.22 1.84
N ALA A 320 -6.29 -10.18 2.77
CA ALA A 320 -7.07 -10.14 4.00
C ALA A 320 -6.22 -10.58 5.19
N THR A 321 -5.97 -9.67 6.12
CA THR A 321 -5.25 -9.95 7.38
C THR A 321 -6.06 -9.46 8.57
N GLY A 322 -6.14 -8.16 8.83
CA GLY A 322 -7.08 -7.62 9.82
C GLY A 322 -8.53 -7.93 9.46
N ALA A 323 -8.90 -7.77 8.18
CA ALA A 323 -10.24 -8.14 7.71
C ALA A 323 -10.58 -9.62 7.94
N LEU A 324 -9.60 -10.53 7.86
CA LEU A 324 -9.82 -11.92 8.18
C LEU A 324 -10.10 -12.13 9.67
N LEU A 325 -9.38 -11.44 10.55
CA LEU A 325 -9.64 -11.49 11.98
C LEU A 325 -11.03 -10.94 12.33
N ASP A 326 -11.44 -9.83 11.69
CA ASP A 326 -12.78 -9.27 11.83
C ASP A 326 -13.85 -10.26 11.36
N TYR A 327 -13.62 -10.89 10.22
CA TYR A 327 -14.52 -11.92 9.67
C TYR A 327 -14.68 -13.10 10.63
N ILE A 328 -13.58 -13.62 11.19
CA ILE A 328 -13.62 -14.74 12.17
C ILE A 328 -14.41 -14.33 13.42
N VAL A 329 -14.24 -13.11 13.91
CA VAL A 329 -15.01 -12.59 15.05
C VAL A 329 -16.50 -12.50 14.69
N GLY A 330 -16.83 -11.95 13.52
CA GLY A 330 -18.21 -11.78 13.09
C GLY A 330 -18.96 -13.09 12.81
N MET A 331 -18.26 -14.11 12.28
CA MET A 331 -18.88 -15.38 11.92
C MET A 331 -19.06 -16.36 13.11
N HIS A 332 -18.30 -16.21 14.19
CA HIS A 332 -18.35 -17.16 15.31
C HIS A 332 -19.53 -16.86 16.24
N ALA A 333 -20.22 -17.91 16.72
CA ALA A 333 -21.41 -17.77 17.58
C ALA A 333 -21.18 -16.96 18.87
N ALA A 334 -19.96 -17.00 19.43
CA ALA A 334 -19.57 -16.21 20.61
C ALA A 334 -18.93 -14.85 20.26
N GLY A 335 -18.92 -14.48 18.98
CA GLY A 335 -18.36 -13.23 18.51
C GLY A 335 -19.37 -12.08 18.50
N GLY A 336 -19.41 -11.31 17.44
CA GLY A 336 -20.29 -10.16 17.22
C GLY A 336 -19.64 -9.13 16.34
N GLU A 337 -20.03 -7.86 16.45
CA GLU A 337 -19.39 -6.77 15.74
C GLU A 337 -17.90 -6.67 16.14
N PRO A 338 -16.96 -6.66 15.18
CA PRO A 338 -15.52 -6.68 15.43
C PRO A 338 -15.02 -5.30 15.91
N THR A 339 -15.27 -4.98 17.16
CA THR A 339 -14.79 -3.74 17.80
C THR A 339 -13.39 -3.91 18.38
N ALA A 340 -12.63 -2.81 18.51
CA ALA A 340 -11.33 -2.82 19.16
C ALA A 340 -11.38 -3.43 20.56
N ALA A 341 -12.41 -3.11 21.34
CA ALA A 341 -12.61 -3.68 22.69
C ALA A 341 -12.81 -5.20 22.68
N LEU A 342 -13.49 -5.74 21.66
CA LEU A 342 -13.67 -7.19 21.54
C LEU A 342 -12.35 -7.87 21.14
N HIS A 343 -11.58 -7.30 20.22
CA HIS A 343 -10.24 -7.80 19.90
C HIS A 343 -9.32 -7.80 21.12
N ASP A 344 -9.28 -6.73 21.89
CA ASP A 344 -8.48 -6.65 23.13
C ASP A 344 -8.91 -7.73 24.16
N ARG A 345 -10.21 -7.96 24.32
CA ARG A 345 -10.74 -9.01 25.18
C ARG A 345 -10.33 -10.41 24.71
N ILE A 346 -10.36 -10.67 23.40
CA ILE A 346 -9.93 -11.94 22.80
C ILE A 346 -8.43 -12.13 23.03
N VAL A 347 -7.59 -11.12 22.73
CA VAL A 347 -6.13 -11.17 22.92
C VAL A 347 -5.76 -11.44 24.39
N LYS A 348 -6.43 -10.77 25.33
CA LYS A 348 -6.24 -11.02 26.76
C LYS A 348 -6.60 -12.45 27.13
N ARG A 349 -7.75 -12.96 26.65
CA ARG A 349 -8.18 -14.33 26.95
C ARG A 349 -7.26 -15.38 26.35
N ILE A 350 -6.72 -15.15 25.14
CA ILE A 350 -5.70 -16.00 24.54
C ILE A 350 -4.47 -16.11 25.43
N ALA A 351 -4.00 -14.99 26.00
CA ALA A 351 -2.85 -15.00 26.90
C ALA A 351 -3.10 -15.86 28.15
N GLU A 352 -4.31 -15.75 28.74
CA GLU A 352 -4.72 -16.58 29.90
C GLU A 352 -4.76 -18.07 29.56
N LEU A 353 -5.37 -18.44 28.43
CA LEU A 353 -5.49 -19.83 27.99
C LEU A 353 -4.11 -20.43 27.67
N ARG A 354 -3.25 -19.68 26.99
CA ARG A 354 -1.89 -20.12 26.68
C ARG A 354 -1.03 -20.32 27.93
N ALA A 355 -1.23 -19.53 28.97
CA ALA A 355 -0.53 -19.70 30.24
C ALA A 355 -0.85 -21.05 30.92
N VAL A 356 -2.04 -21.61 30.67
CA VAL A 356 -2.49 -22.89 31.22
C VAL A 356 -2.14 -24.07 30.31
N GLU A 357 -2.42 -23.93 29.00
CA GLU A 357 -2.29 -25.04 28.02
C GLU A 357 -0.91 -25.10 27.34
N GLY A 358 -0.10 -24.04 27.48
CA GLY A 358 1.24 -23.97 26.90
C GLY A 358 1.24 -23.94 25.38
N ASP A 359 2.30 -24.47 24.80
CA ASP A 359 2.56 -24.42 23.35
C ASP A 359 1.62 -25.31 22.52
N ALA A 360 0.87 -26.22 23.16
CA ALA A 360 -0.15 -27.07 22.51
C ALA A 360 -1.50 -26.34 22.32
N PHE A 361 -1.62 -25.09 22.77
CA PHE A 361 -2.86 -24.32 22.67
C PHE A 361 -3.41 -24.30 21.24
N ALA A 362 -4.62 -24.82 21.07
CA ALA A 362 -5.36 -24.91 19.80
C ALA A 362 -4.61 -25.62 18.65
N GLU A 363 -3.63 -26.52 18.92
CA GLU A 363 -2.74 -27.11 17.91
C GLU A 363 -3.44 -27.92 16.81
N ARG A 364 -4.73 -28.27 16.97
CA ARG A 364 -5.52 -29.04 15.99
C ARG A 364 -6.19 -28.15 14.93
N ILE A 365 -6.32 -26.85 15.18
CA ILE A 365 -6.93 -25.93 14.22
C ILE A 365 -5.85 -25.37 13.31
N HIS A 366 -6.09 -25.35 12.00
CA HIS A 366 -5.21 -24.79 10.98
C HIS A 366 -5.99 -23.91 10.02
N VAL A 367 -5.41 -22.78 9.61
CA VAL A 367 -6.05 -21.79 8.75
C VAL A 367 -5.13 -21.43 7.58
N LEU A 368 -5.65 -21.55 6.34
CA LEU A 368 -5.10 -20.88 5.17
C LEU A 368 -5.79 -19.51 5.05
N PRO A 369 -5.05 -18.39 5.07
CA PRO A 369 -5.63 -17.06 5.19
C PRO A 369 -6.17 -16.46 3.88
N ASP A 370 -6.27 -17.23 2.79
CA ASP A 370 -6.60 -16.75 1.44
C ASP A 370 -8.11 -16.48 1.25
N PHE A 371 -8.78 -15.87 2.25
CA PHE A 371 -10.22 -15.61 2.22
C PHE A 371 -10.63 -14.51 1.22
N HIS A 372 -9.66 -13.85 0.60
CA HIS A 372 -9.87 -12.86 -0.46
C HIS A 372 -8.78 -12.98 -1.54
N GLY A 373 -8.60 -14.21 -2.04
CA GLY A 373 -7.50 -14.52 -2.95
C GLY A 373 -6.13 -14.61 -2.27
N ASN A 374 -5.13 -15.05 -3.02
CA ASN A 374 -3.72 -15.04 -2.63
C ASN A 374 -2.96 -14.00 -3.47
N ARG A 375 -2.65 -12.84 -2.89
CA ARG A 375 -1.89 -11.78 -3.57
C ARG A 375 -0.46 -12.22 -3.83
N SER A 376 0.18 -12.82 -2.82
CA SER A 376 1.55 -13.32 -2.88
C SER A 376 1.72 -14.53 -1.94
N PRO A 377 2.54 -15.54 -2.32
CA PRO A 377 3.40 -15.60 -3.51
C PRO A 377 2.76 -16.31 -4.71
N LEU A 378 1.47 -16.67 -4.67
CA LEU A 378 0.81 -17.45 -5.73
C LEU A 378 0.24 -16.55 -6.84
N ALA A 379 -0.08 -15.29 -6.55
CA ALA A 379 -0.75 -14.36 -7.45
C ALA A 379 -2.06 -14.94 -8.03
N ASP A 380 -2.84 -15.59 -7.15
CA ASP A 380 -4.08 -16.28 -7.50
C ASP A 380 -5.28 -15.54 -6.88
N PRO A 381 -6.02 -14.75 -7.65
CA PRO A 381 -7.19 -14.01 -7.16
C PRO A 381 -8.40 -14.92 -6.85
N HIS A 382 -8.40 -16.16 -7.34
CA HIS A 382 -9.48 -17.13 -7.14
C HIS A 382 -9.25 -18.02 -5.92
N ALA A 383 -8.08 -17.98 -5.32
CA ALA A 383 -7.76 -18.75 -4.13
C ALA A 383 -8.76 -18.50 -3.00
N VAL A 384 -9.15 -19.57 -2.31
CA VAL A 384 -10.09 -19.51 -1.19
C VAL A 384 -9.45 -19.93 0.12
N GLY A 385 -9.93 -19.35 1.23
CA GLY A 385 -9.50 -19.69 2.57
C GLY A 385 -9.95 -21.08 3.00
N VAL A 386 -9.16 -21.72 3.87
CA VAL A 386 -9.49 -23.03 4.43
C VAL A 386 -9.33 -23.03 5.94
N VAL A 387 -10.29 -23.58 6.66
CA VAL A 387 -10.19 -23.86 8.09
C VAL A 387 -10.31 -25.36 8.32
N SER A 388 -9.35 -25.95 8.99
CA SER A 388 -9.31 -27.38 9.32
C SER A 388 -9.29 -27.57 10.84
N GLY A 389 -9.94 -28.64 11.33
CA GLY A 389 -9.89 -29.02 12.75
C GLY A 389 -10.93 -28.33 13.65
N LEU A 390 -11.99 -27.75 13.07
CA LEU A 390 -13.10 -27.21 13.85
C LEU A 390 -13.85 -28.31 14.62
N THR A 391 -14.36 -27.92 15.78
CA THR A 391 -15.25 -28.74 16.63
C THR A 391 -16.56 -28.00 16.85
N LEU A 392 -17.48 -28.59 17.63
CA LEU A 392 -18.74 -27.95 18.00
C LEU A 392 -18.60 -26.94 19.14
N ASP A 393 -17.38 -26.54 19.50
CA ASP A 393 -17.12 -25.54 20.55
C ASP A 393 -17.52 -24.13 20.10
N ALA A 394 -18.72 -23.73 20.50
CA ALA A 394 -19.28 -22.40 20.21
C ALA A 394 -19.00 -21.37 21.36
N SER A 395 -18.16 -21.73 22.32
CA SER A 395 -17.83 -20.88 23.48
C SER A 395 -16.91 -19.72 23.09
N PHE A 396 -16.77 -18.73 23.99
CA PHE A 396 -15.80 -17.65 23.82
C PHE A 396 -14.34 -18.16 23.78
N ASP A 397 -14.04 -19.24 24.50
CA ASP A 397 -12.72 -19.89 24.43
C ASP A 397 -12.51 -20.59 23.08
N GLY A 398 -13.57 -21.14 22.47
CA GLY A 398 -13.57 -21.66 21.10
C GLY A 398 -13.24 -20.56 20.09
N LEU A 399 -13.87 -19.38 20.20
CA LEU A 399 -13.52 -18.21 19.40
C LEU A 399 -12.05 -17.81 19.58
N CYS A 400 -11.56 -17.75 20.83
CA CYS A 400 -10.17 -17.40 21.11
C CYS A 400 -9.17 -18.39 20.47
N ARG A 401 -9.49 -19.69 20.45
CA ARG A 401 -8.66 -20.71 19.79
C ARG A 401 -8.63 -20.51 18.28
N LEU A 402 -9.77 -20.26 17.67
CA LEU A 402 -9.86 -20.00 16.22
C LEU A 402 -9.15 -18.71 15.85
N TYR A 403 -9.34 -17.63 16.60
CA TYR A 403 -8.64 -16.35 16.39
C TYR A 403 -7.10 -16.49 16.48
N TRP A 404 -6.60 -17.20 17.51
CA TRP A 404 -5.19 -17.50 17.66
C TRP A 404 -4.62 -18.24 16.44
N ARG A 405 -5.30 -19.28 15.98
CA ARG A 405 -4.86 -20.07 14.82
C ARG A 405 -4.99 -19.31 13.51
N THR A 406 -5.95 -18.41 13.39
CA THR A 406 -6.05 -17.47 12.27
C THR A 406 -4.86 -16.50 12.27
N SER A 407 -4.50 -15.96 13.44
CA SER A 407 -3.31 -15.10 13.58
C SER A 407 -2.02 -15.85 13.19
N ILE A 408 -1.90 -17.14 13.56
CA ILE A 408 -0.79 -17.99 13.10
C ILE A 408 -0.85 -18.16 11.56
N GLY A 409 -2.02 -18.40 10.98
CA GLY A 409 -2.20 -18.53 9.52
C GLY A 409 -1.73 -17.26 8.77
N VAL A 410 -2.09 -16.08 9.26
CA VAL A 410 -1.62 -14.79 8.73
C VAL A 410 -0.10 -14.70 8.80
N ALA A 411 0.52 -15.02 9.94
CA ALA A 411 1.97 -14.96 10.10
C ALA A 411 2.71 -16.03 9.27
N LEU A 412 2.13 -17.22 9.10
CA LEU A 412 2.66 -18.26 8.19
C LEU A 412 2.59 -17.81 6.73
N GLY A 413 1.57 -17.04 6.34
CA GLY A 413 1.49 -16.42 5.01
C GLY A 413 2.63 -15.43 4.78
N ILE A 414 2.96 -14.58 5.77
CA ILE A 414 4.15 -13.71 5.70
C ILE A 414 5.43 -14.54 5.54
N ARG A 415 5.58 -15.61 6.35
CA ARG A 415 6.72 -16.53 6.21
C ARG A 415 6.81 -17.14 4.80
N HIS A 416 5.68 -17.54 4.22
CA HIS A 416 5.65 -18.12 2.87
C HIS A 416 6.13 -17.12 1.81
N ILE A 417 5.74 -15.85 1.94
CA ILE A 417 6.24 -14.77 1.08
C ILE A 417 7.75 -14.61 1.27
N LEU A 418 8.24 -14.54 2.51
CA LEU A 418 9.67 -14.37 2.80
C LEU A 418 10.52 -15.53 2.26
N GLU A 419 10.06 -16.77 2.42
CA GLU A 419 10.77 -17.94 1.87
C GLU A 419 10.85 -17.86 0.34
N LYS A 420 9.76 -17.38 -0.31
CA LYS A 420 9.77 -17.15 -1.76
C LYS A 420 10.71 -16.01 -2.16
N MET A 421 10.77 -14.95 -1.38
CA MET A 421 11.74 -13.86 -1.58
C MET A 421 13.17 -14.38 -1.44
N HIS A 422 13.47 -15.22 -0.45
CA HIS A 422 14.78 -15.84 -0.28
C HIS A 422 15.17 -16.72 -1.49
N ASP A 423 14.23 -17.49 -2.07
CA ASP A 423 14.46 -18.27 -3.30
C ASP A 423 14.89 -17.38 -4.47
N TYR A 424 14.49 -16.11 -4.47
CA TYR A 424 14.85 -15.12 -5.50
C TYR A 424 16.06 -14.25 -5.14
N GLY A 425 16.69 -14.53 -4.00
CA GLY A 425 17.91 -13.86 -3.55
C GLY A 425 17.69 -12.56 -2.77
N TYR A 426 16.45 -12.25 -2.34
CA TYR A 426 16.22 -11.21 -1.34
C TYR A 426 16.64 -11.73 0.04
N VAL A 427 17.14 -10.86 0.89
CA VAL A 427 17.74 -11.24 2.19
C VAL A 427 17.18 -10.48 3.39
N PRO A 428 15.88 -10.12 3.46
CA PRO A 428 15.35 -9.42 4.61
C PRO A 428 15.42 -10.30 5.86
N ASP A 429 15.90 -9.75 6.96
CA ASP A 429 15.98 -10.38 8.28
C ASP A 429 15.26 -9.55 9.37
N THR A 430 14.85 -8.34 9.04
CA THR A 430 14.18 -7.41 9.95
C THR A 430 12.88 -6.90 9.33
N LEU A 431 11.77 -7.06 10.07
CA LEU A 431 10.43 -6.59 9.70
C LEU A 431 10.11 -5.30 10.45
N HIS A 432 9.99 -4.19 9.73
CA HIS A 432 9.47 -2.93 10.27
C HIS A 432 7.96 -2.90 10.10
N VAL A 433 7.21 -3.06 11.18
CA VAL A 433 5.75 -3.21 11.14
C VAL A 433 5.07 -1.88 11.47
N ALA A 434 4.20 -1.42 10.57
CA ALA A 434 3.36 -0.25 10.77
C ALA A 434 1.88 -0.58 10.47
N GLY A 435 0.98 0.35 10.80
CA GLY A 435 -0.46 0.17 10.62
C GLY A 435 -1.18 -0.44 11.82
N GLY A 436 -2.42 -0.88 11.63
CA GLY A 436 -3.30 -1.29 12.72
C GLY A 436 -2.81 -2.48 13.55
N HIS A 437 -2.04 -3.38 12.92
CA HIS A 437 -1.55 -4.61 13.56
C HIS A 437 -0.57 -4.35 14.72
N VAL A 438 0.10 -3.21 14.77
CA VAL A 438 1.03 -2.88 15.88
C VAL A 438 0.33 -2.81 17.24
N LYS A 439 -0.98 -2.62 17.25
CA LYS A 439 -1.82 -2.62 18.46
C LYS A 439 -2.08 -4.03 19.00
N ASN A 440 -1.86 -5.06 18.20
CA ASN A 440 -2.09 -6.46 18.56
C ASN A 440 -0.77 -7.15 18.92
N ALA A 441 -0.49 -7.27 20.23
CA ALA A 441 0.75 -7.87 20.73
C ALA A 441 0.93 -9.33 20.30
N VAL A 442 -0.17 -10.06 20.05
CA VAL A 442 -0.15 -11.44 19.54
C VAL A 442 0.45 -11.49 18.13
N LEU A 443 0.03 -10.57 17.25
CA LEU A 443 0.58 -10.52 15.88
C LEU A 443 2.07 -10.15 15.89
N MET A 444 2.49 -9.20 16.73
CA MET A 444 3.92 -8.82 16.83
C MET A 444 4.78 -10.00 17.32
N GLU A 445 4.27 -10.79 18.27
CA GLU A 445 4.92 -12.02 18.69
C GLU A 445 5.03 -13.02 17.55
N LEU A 446 3.91 -13.32 16.87
CA LEU A 446 3.85 -14.32 15.81
C LEU A 446 4.69 -13.94 14.59
N TYR A 447 4.69 -12.66 14.20
CA TYR A 447 5.53 -12.21 13.09
C TYR A 447 7.01 -12.48 13.37
N SER A 448 7.49 -12.18 14.57
CA SER A 448 8.89 -12.47 14.93
C SER A 448 9.16 -13.97 15.03
N ASP A 449 8.38 -14.71 15.81
CA ASP A 449 8.65 -16.10 16.15
C ASP A 449 8.45 -17.07 14.97
N ILE A 450 7.50 -16.77 14.05
CA ILE A 450 7.18 -17.62 12.89
C ILE A 450 8.11 -17.33 11.72
N THR A 451 8.44 -16.07 11.45
CA THR A 451 9.32 -15.70 10.34
C THR A 451 10.80 -15.89 10.69
N GLY A 452 11.13 -15.85 11.99
CA GLY A 452 12.50 -15.84 12.47
C GLY A 452 13.20 -14.49 12.33
N CYS A 453 12.48 -13.45 11.87
CA CYS A 453 13.00 -12.11 11.69
C CYS A 453 12.89 -11.29 12.99
N LYS A 454 13.78 -10.33 13.14
CA LYS A 454 13.59 -9.25 14.11
C LYS A 454 12.38 -8.41 13.70
N VAL A 455 11.50 -8.10 14.63
CA VAL A 455 10.38 -7.16 14.42
C VAL A 455 10.73 -5.82 15.05
N VAL A 456 10.55 -4.74 14.30
CA VAL A 456 10.70 -3.36 14.76
C VAL A 456 9.35 -2.66 14.61
N VAL A 457 8.84 -2.12 15.72
CA VAL A 457 7.63 -1.28 15.74
C VAL A 457 8.07 0.17 15.92
N PRO A 458 7.87 1.06 14.92
CA PRO A 458 8.22 2.47 15.03
C PRO A 458 7.55 3.12 16.25
N LYS A 459 8.25 4.06 16.89
CA LYS A 459 7.69 4.84 18.01
C LYS A 459 6.57 5.78 17.59
N MET A 460 6.49 6.10 16.30
CA MET A 460 5.43 6.90 15.70
C MET A 460 4.43 6.02 14.98
N ASN A 461 3.14 6.22 15.22
CA ASN A 461 2.06 5.42 14.61
C ASN A 461 1.71 5.86 13.18
N GLU A 462 2.13 7.05 12.75
CA GLU A 462 1.77 7.66 11.46
C GLU A 462 2.92 7.49 10.44
N ALA A 463 3.29 6.24 10.15
CA ALA A 463 4.43 5.94 9.27
C ALA A 463 4.23 6.46 7.84
N VAL A 464 3.00 6.39 7.31
CA VAL A 464 2.68 6.88 5.95
C VAL A 464 2.89 8.39 5.87
N LEU A 465 2.29 9.15 6.80
CA LEU A 465 2.50 10.60 6.88
C LEU A 465 3.96 10.97 7.11
N LEU A 466 4.71 10.18 7.90
CA LEU A 466 6.14 10.44 8.12
C LEU A 466 6.95 10.26 6.82
N GLY A 467 6.68 9.21 6.04
CA GLY A 467 7.37 9.00 4.76
C GLY A 467 7.10 10.12 3.78
N THR A 468 5.86 10.59 3.70
CA THR A 468 5.48 11.74 2.88
C THR A 468 6.14 13.03 3.38
N ALA A 469 6.26 13.22 4.70
CA ALA A 469 6.98 14.35 5.28
C ALA A 469 8.49 14.30 4.98
N ILE A 470 9.10 13.10 4.98
CA ILE A 470 10.50 12.90 4.57
C ILE A 470 10.69 13.34 3.13
N ALA A 471 9.86 12.89 2.19
CA ALA A 471 9.94 13.29 0.79
C ALA A 471 9.69 14.80 0.60
N ALA A 472 8.70 15.36 1.28
CA ALA A 472 8.41 16.80 1.24
C ALA A 472 9.58 17.64 1.76
N SER A 473 10.29 17.19 2.81
CA SER A 473 11.42 17.91 3.38
C SER A 473 12.62 18.02 2.43
N VAL A 474 12.81 17.00 1.58
CA VAL A 474 13.82 17.03 0.51
C VAL A 474 13.40 17.98 -0.60
N SER A 475 12.12 17.98 -0.99
CA SER A 475 11.62 18.80 -2.10
C SER A 475 11.76 20.30 -1.90
N CYS A 476 11.85 20.77 -0.66
CA CYS A 476 12.09 22.18 -0.33
C CYS A 476 13.55 22.48 0.09
N GLY A 477 14.46 21.50 -0.02
CA GLY A 477 15.88 21.67 0.30
C GLY A 477 16.20 21.73 1.80
N LEU A 478 15.31 21.25 2.68
CA LEU A 478 15.64 21.07 4.10
C LEU A 478 16.69 19.97 4.30
N TYR A 479 16.71 19.00 3.40
CA TYR A 479 17.69 17.92 3.35
C TYR A 479 18.12 17.66 1.90
N ASP A 480 19.38 17.25 1.72
CA ASP A 480 19.96 17.00 0.39
C ASP A 480 19.53 15.65 -0.21
N SER A 481 18.96 14.74 0.60
CA SER A 481 18.55 13.43 0.13
C SER A 481 17.51 12.78 1.06
N LEU A 482 16.79 11.76 0.54
CA LEU A 482 15.88 10.94 1.32
C LEU A 482 16.59 10.22 2.47
N GLY A 483 17.86 9.82 2.26
CA GLY A 483 18.69 9.21 3.31
C GLY A 483 18.98 10.18 4.46
N ALA A 484 19.37 11.42 4.14
CA ALA A 484 19.64 12.44 5.16
C ALA A 484 18.36 12.82 5.93
N ALA A 485 17.25 13.02 5.20
CA ALA A 485 15.94 13.32 5.79
C ALA A 485 15.45 12.16 6.67
N GLY A 486 15.50 10.93 6.16
CA GLY A 486 15.10 9.74 6.89
C GLY A 486 15.90 9.55 8.19
N ALA A 487 17.22 9.67 8.13
CA ALA A 487 18.08 9.58 9.32
C ALA A 487 17.75 10.64 10.38
N ALA A 488 17.37 11.86 9.97
CA ALA A 488 17.05 12.96 10.87
C ALA A 488 15.62 12.87 11.45
N MET A 489 14.67 12.35 10.68
CA MET A 489 13.23 12.36 11.01
C MET A 489 12.73 11.03 11.58
N TYR A 490 13.43 9.91 11.38
CA TYR A 490 13.01 8.61 11.89
C TYR A 490 13.13 8.54 13.43
N PRO A 491 12.05 8.26 14.16
CA PRO A 491 12.01 8.35 15.63
C PRO A 491 12.60 7.11 16.33
N GLY A 492 13.12 6.14 15.59
CA GLY A 492 13.48 4.83 16.11
C GLY A 492 12.28 3.93 16.35
N GLY A 493 12.53 2.73 16.86
CA GLY A 493 11.50 1.71 17.08
C GLY A 493 11.77 0.87 18.33
N HIS A 494 10.76 0.07 18.71
CA HIS A 494 10.88 -0.99 19.70
C HIS A 494 11.16 -2.30 19.00
N GLU A 495 12.24 -2.97 19.42
CA GLU A 495 12.68 -4.23 18.81
C GLU A 495 12.12 -5.44 19.56
N ARG A 496 11.76 -6.47 18.82
CA ARG A 496 11.44 -7.80 19.32
C ARG A 496 12.25 -8.83 18.55
N LEU A 497 13.02 -9.64 19.27
CA LEU A 497 13.74 -10.78 18.70
C LEU A 497 12.89 -12.06 18.73
N PRO A 498 13.07 -12.97 17.75
CA PRO A 498 12.35 -14.23 17.69
C PRO A 498 12.74 -15.16 18.85
N ASP A 499 11.74 -15.83 19.43
CA ASP A 499 11.99 -16.91 20.41
C ASP A 499 12.36 -18.19 19.69
N LYS A 500 13.68 -18.46 19.59
CA LYS A 500 14.23 -19.64 18.90
C LYS A 500 13.72 -20.98 19.45
N ARG A 501 13.23 -21.03 20.71
CA ARG A 501 12.68 -22.25 21.32
C ARG A 501 11.38 -22.69 20.63
N LYS A 502 10.62 -21.75 20.09
CA LYS A 502 9.34 -22.00 19.40
C LYS A 502 9.51 -22.41 17.92
N LYS A 503 10.72 -22.32 17.38
CA LYS A 503 11.00 -22.61 15.97
C LYS A 503 10.44 -23.97 15.53
N THR A 504 10.69 -25.02 16.30
CA THR A 504 10.24 -26.39 15.95
C THR A 504 8.72 -26.50 15.85
N ILE A 505 7.98 -25.78 16.71
CA ILE A 505 6.51 -25.77 16.72
C ILE A 505 6.01 -25.10 15.43
N TYR A 506 6.52 -23.92 15.11
CA TYR A 506 6.09 -23.16 13.93
C TYR A 506 6.62 -23.77 12.62
N ASP A 507 7.75 -24.47 12.60
CA ASP A 507 8.19 -25.27 11.45
C ASP A 507 7.23 -26.44 11.17
N ARG A 508 6.69 -27.07 12.24
CA ARG A 508 5.63 -28.10 12.10
C ARG A 508 4.36 -27.50 11.53
N ASP A 509 3.91 -26.36 12.05
CA ASP A 509 2.72 -25.66 11.56
C ASP A 509 2.89 -25.20 10.11
N TYR A 510 4.08 -24.72 9.74
CA TYR A 510 4.39 -24.33 8.35
C TYR A 510 4.34 -25.52 7.37
N ARG A 511 4.85 -26.69 7.76
CA ARG A 511 4.70 -27.91 6.93
C ARG A 511 3.22 -28.28 6.71
N ARG A 512 2.37 -28.14 7.73
CA ARG A 512 0.92 -28.35 7.62
C ARG A 512 0.27 -27.30 6.71
N PHE A 513 0.66 -26.05 6.87
CA PHE A 513 0.23 -24.94 6.03
C PHE A 513 0.52 -25.21 4.54
N LEU A 514 1.73 -25.64 4.20
CA LEU A 514 2.08 -26.02 2.83
C LEU A 514 1.34 -27.29 2.34
N ALA A 515 1.02 -28.21 3.25
CA ALA A 515 0.18 -29.38 2.91
C ALA A 515 -1.25 -28.97 2.57
N MET A 516 -1.83 -28.01 3.30
CA MET A 516 -3.17 -27.50 3.01
C MET A 516 -3.24 -26.82 1.63
N TYR A 517 -2.20 -26.12 1.19
CA TYR A 517 -2.13 -25.60 -0.19
C TYR A 517 -2.20 -26.71 -1.23
N ARG A 518 -1.46 -27.81 -1.03
CA ARG A 518 -1.49 -28.96 -1.95
C ARG A 518 -2.87 -29.63 -1.97
N HIS A 519 -3.49 -29.83 -0.81
CA HIS A 519 -4.84 -30.41 -0.73
C HIS A 519 -5.90 -29.52 -1.38
N ARG A 520 -5.81 -28.19 -1.22
CA ARG A 520 -6.69 -27.26 -1.90
C ARG A 520 -6.55 -27.38 -3.41
N ALA A 521 -5.33 -27.32 -3.94
CA ALA A 521 -5.08 -27.47 -5.37
C ALA A 521 -5.56 -28.82 -5.92
N GLU A 522 -5.44 -29.90 -5.13
CA GLU A 522 -5.98 -31.22 -5.49
C GLU A 522 -7.51 -31.18 -5.60
N LEU A 523 -8.21 -30.57 -4.62
CA LEU A 523 -9.66 -30.42 -4.65
C LEU A 523 -10.12 -29.58 -5.85
N GLU A 524 -9.45 -28.45 -6.11
CA GLU A 524 -9.75 -27.56 -7.25
C GLU A 524 -9.51 -28.25 -8.61
N SER A 525 -8.59 -29.23 -8.67
CA SER A 525 -8.31 -29.99 -9.90
C SER A 525 -9.35 -31.09 -10.21
N MET A 526 -10.29 -31.37 -9.30
CA MET A 526 -11.33 -32.37 -9.46
C MET A 526 -12.58 -31.82 -10.16
N GLU A 527 -12.64 -30.53 -10.46
CA GLU A 527 -13.69 -29.91 -11.26
C GLU A 527 -13.34 -29.99 -12.76
#